data_305ff92f309b20d3f30eb1f0fa27dce2
#
_entry.id   305ff92f309b20d3f30eb1f0fa27dce2
#
_cell.length_a   1.000
_cell.length_b   1.000
_cell.length_c   1.000
_cell.angle_alpha   90.00
_cell.angle_beta   90.00
_cell.angle_gamma   90.00
#
_symmetry.space_group_name_H-M   'P 1'
#
loop_
_entity.id
_entity.type
_entity.pdbx_description
1 polymer ?
#
loop_
_entity_poly.entity_id
_entity_poly.type
_entity_poly.pdbx_seq_one_letter_code
_entity_poly.pdbx_strand_id
1 'polypeptide(L)'
;GIRSFAGLTCKADDYNERIVNQFIKYSGRPVMAMETATVHPLQAFADLITIEEYKKIKQVERPKIVMTWAPHPKSLPQAVPNSFAEWIVASGYELVVTHPHGYELDPQFTKGARIEYDQDKALEGADFVYAKNWSAYADPNYGKVINSDRSWTVSTEKMALTNNAYFMHCLPVRRNMIVTDDVIESPQSIVIPEAANREISCQVVLKRMLEALNSK
;
A
#
# COMPACT_ATOMS: atom_id res chain seq x y z
N GLY A 1 -5.79 6.59 18.73
CA GLY A 1 -5.63 5.95 17.41
C GLY A 1 -6.89 5.23 17.00
N ILE A 2 -7.36 5.49 15.79
CA ILE A 2 -8.57 4.85 15.25
C ILE A 2 -8.17 3.97 14.08
N ARG A 3 -8.64 2.72 14.12
CA ARG A 3 -8.64 1.79 13.01
C ARG A 3 -10.08 1.43 12.69
N SER A 4 -10.59 1.89 11.55
CA SER A 4 -11.92 1.57 11.07
C SER A 4 -11.83 0.76 9.79
N PHE A 5 -12.46 -0.39 9.75
CA PHE A 5 -12.46 -1.21 8.54
C PHE A 5 -13.51 -0.71 7.55
N ALA A 6 -13.14 -0.62 6.28
CA ALA A 6 -14.11 -0.51 5.22
C ALA A 6 -14.99 -1.74 5.21
N GLY A 7 -16.31 -1.53 5.25
CA GLY A 7 -17.27 -2.62 5.14
C GLY A 7 -17.30 -3.26 3.75
N LEU A 8 -16.82 -2.51 2.73
CA LEU A 8 -16.87 -2.87 1.32
C LEU A 8 -18.30 -3.19 0.83
N THR A 9 -19.29 -2.65 1.52
CA THR A 9 -20.72 -2.87 1.22
C THR A 9 -21.39 -1.63 0.65
N CYS A 10 -20.89 -0.44 1.01
CA CYS A 10 -21.39 0.84 0.53
C CYS A 10 -20.21 1.77 0.23
N LYS A 11 -19.87 1.90 -1.04
CA LYS A 11 -18.77 2.76 -1.51
C LYS A 11 -18.90 4.21 -1.03
N ALA A 12 -20.11 4.78 -1.08
CA ALA A 12 -20.33 6.16 -0.65
C ALA A 12 -20.03 6.35 0.83
N ASP A 13 -20.43 5.43 1.70
CA ASP A 13 -20.13 5.49 3.13
C ASP A 13 -18.63 5.36 3.40
N ASP A 14 -17.96 4.44 2.71
CA ASP A 14 -16.52 4.20 2.84
C ASP A 14 -15.71 5.41 2.35
N TYR A 15 -16.03 5.96 1.17
CA TYR A 15 -15.32 7.09 0.58
C TYR A 15 -15.66 8.45 1.22
N ASN A 16 -16.77 8.55 1.94
CA ASN A 16 -17.07 9.68 2.82
C ASN A 16 -16.41 9.55 4.20
N GLU A 17 -15.65 8.51 4.45
CA GLU A 17 -14.98 8.27 5.74
C GLU A 17 -15.91 8.38 6.93
N ARG A 18 -17.15 7.87 6.80
CA ARG A 18 -18.26 8.10 7.73
C ARG A 18 -17.87 7.77 9.17
N ILE A 19 -17.17 6.67 9.40
CA ILE A 19 -16.84 6.22 10.76
C ILE A 19 -15.79 7.13 11.41
N VAL A 20 -14.66 7.37 10.76
CA VAL A 20 -13.59 8.19 11.33
C VAL A 20 -14.05 9.62 11.55
N ASN A 21 -14.86 10.17 10.64
CA ASN A 21 -15.44 11.51 10.78
C ASN A 21 -16.34 11.64 12.00
N GLN A 22 -17.07 10.58 12.39
CA GLN A 22 -17.84 10.57 13.65
C GLN A 22 -16.91 10.61 14.86
N PHE A 23 -15.81 9.84 14.86
CA PHE A 23 -14.82 9.92 15.93
C PHE A 23 -14.21 11.33 16.04
N ILE A 24 -13.80 11.94 14.91
CA ILE A 24 -13.28 13.30 14.89
C ILE A 24 -14.29 14.28 15.49
N LYS A 25 -15.56 14.17 15.09
CA LYS A 25 -16.63 15.09 15.53
C LYS A 25 -16.95 14.97 17.00
N TYR A 26 -16.99 13.75 17.55
CA TYR A 26 -17.57 13.50 18.88
C TYR A 26 -16.55 13.17 19.97
N SER A 27 -15.29 12.88 19.66
CA SER A 27 -14.29 12.51 20.67
C SER A 27 -13.84 13.67 21.56
N GLY A 28 -13.92 14.90 21.07
CA GLY A 28 -13.35 16.08 21.75
C GLY A 28 -11.83 16.00 21.94
N ARG A 29 -11.17 15.11 21.21
CA ARG A 29 -9.73 14.86 21.29
C ARG A 29 -9.13 14.74 19.88
N PRO A 30 -7.83 14.98 19.70
CA PRO A 30 -7.15 14.69 18.45
C PRO A 30 -7.30 13.22 18.08
N VAL A 31 -7.60 12.95 16.82
CA VAL A 31 -7.77 11.60 16.28
C VAL A 31 -6.64 11.29 15.32
N MET A 32 -5.93 10.22 15.56
CA MET A 32 -4.91 9.69 14.65
C MET A 32 -5.50 8.53 13.83
N ALA A 33 -5.57 8.72 12.51
CA ALA A 33 -5.99 7.67 11.60
C ALA A 33 -4.89 6.60 11.47
N MET A 34 -5.14 5.43 12.04
CA MET A 34 -4.24 4.27 11.86
C MET A 34 -4.54 3.53 10.56
N GLU A 35 -5.83 3.23 10.34
CA GLU A 35 -6.37 2.72 9.09
C GLU A 35 -7.84 3.11 9.02
N THR A 36 -8.24 3.73 7.93
CA THR A 36 -9.63 4.11 7.69
C THR A 36 -10.18 3.35 6.48
N ALA A 37 -11.33 3.74 5.97
CA ALA A 37 -11.90 3.07 4.81
C ALA A 37 -11.05 3.26 3.54
N THR A 38 -10.46 4.45 3.35
CA THR A 38 -9.75 4.80 2.12
C THR A 38 -8.26 5.08 2.31
N VAL A 39 -7.78 5.28 3.55
CA VAL A 39 -6.36 5.61 3.79
C VAL A 39 -5.76 4.84 4.96
N HIS A 40 -4.45 4.59 4.86
CA HIS A 40 -3.63 3.96 5.90
C HIS A 40 -2.30 4.73 6.07
N PRO A 41 -2.35 5.99 6.54
CA PRO A 41 -1.22 6.91 6.48
C PRO A 41 0.02 6.43 7.24
N LEU A 42 -0.15 5.78 8.39
CA LEU A 42 0.99 5.26 9.16
C LEU A 42 1.70 4.09 8.47
N GLN A 43 0.97 3.31 7.65
CA GLN A 43 1.60 2.28 6.82
C GLN A 43 2.41 2.94 5.70
N ALA A 44 1.79 3.83 4.94
CA ALA A 44 2.49 4.51 3.86
C ALA A 44 3.74 5.27 4.33
N PHE A 45 3.69 5.84 5.53
CA PHE A 45 4.87 6.48 6.13
C PHE A 45 5.96 5.45 6.48
N ALA A 46 5.60 4.29 7.03
CA ALA A 46 6.56 3.22 7.31
C ALA A 46 7.17 2.67 6.01
N ASP A 47 6.34 2.49 4.97
CA ASP A 47 6.78 2.04 3.65
C ASP A 47 7.80 3.02 3.06
N LEU A 48 7.52 4.33 3.16
CA LEU A 48 8.43 5.38 2.68
C LEU A 48 9.75 5.39 3.48
N ILE A 49 9.70 5.28 4.82
CA ILE A 49 10.91 5.17 5.65
C ILE A 49 11.76 3.99 5.17
N THR A 50 11.13 2.84 4.95
CA THR A 50 11.82 1.62 4.49
C THR A 50 12.46 1.82 3.11
N ILE A 51 11.75 2.44 2.18
CA ILE A 51 12.30 2.76 0.86
C ILE A 51 13.50 3.71 0.99
N GLU A 52 13.41 4.74 1.83
CA GLU A 52 14.50 5.69 2.07
C GLU A 52 15.76 5.03 2.67
N GLU A 53 15.59 4.02 3.52
CA GLU A 53 16.70 3.24 4.08
C GLU A 53 17.34 2.34 3.02
N TYR A 54 16.52 1.57 2.31
CA TYR A 54 17.00 0.55 1.39
C TYR A 54 17.48 1.10 0.03
N LYS A 55 16.97 2.26 -0.42
CA LYS A 55 17.53 2.92 -1.60
C LYS A 55 18.99 3.34 -1.39
N LYS A 56 19.37 3.71 -0.16
CA LYS A 56 20.76 4.03 0.18
C LYS A 56 21.65 2.80 0.12
N ILE A 57 21.15 1.65 0.63
CA ILE A 57 21.86 0.36 0.56
C ILE A 57 22.04 -0.05 -0.91
N LYS A 58 20.99 0.13 -1.72
CA LYS A 58 20.99 -0.18 -3.15
C LYS A 58 21.78 0.83 -3.99
N GLN A 59 22.11 1.99 -3.42
CA GLN A 59 22.80 3.11 -4.09
C GLN A 59 22.01 3.63 -5.32
N VAL A 60 20.69 3.70 -5.20
CA VAL A 60 19.80 4.25 -6.23
C VAL A 60 19.20 5.56 -5.71
N GLU A 61 19.43 6.66 -6.43
CA GLU A 61 18.94 7.97 -6.01
C GLU A 61 17.45 8.15 -6.30
N ARG A 62 17.00 7.70 -7.47
CA ARG A 62 15.61 7.79 -7.94
C ARG A 62 15.10 6.39 -8.30
N PRO A 63 14.64 5.61 -7.32
CA PRO A 63 14.20 4.25 -7.57
C PRO A 63 12.90 4.21 -8.39
N LYS A 64 12.78 3.21 -9.26
CA LYS A 64 11.51 2.80 -9.84
C LYS A 64 10.78 1.90 -8.86
N ILE A 65 9.60 2.31 -8.46
CA ILE A 65 8.77 1.59 -7.49
C ILE A 65 7.56 1.03 -8.24
N VAL A 66 7.28 -0.25 -8.04
CA VAL A 66 6.12 -0.92 -8.62
C VAL A 66 5.21 -1.40 -7.50
N MET A 67 3.97 -0.92 -7.51
CA MET A 67 2.89 -1.48 -6.69
C MET A 67 2.08 -2.43 -7.57
N THR A 68 2.07 -3.71 -7.21
CA THR A 68 1.35 -4.75 -7.96
C THR A 68 0.16 -5.29 -7.18
N TRP A 69 -0.99 -5.37 -7.86
CA TRP A 69 -2.09 -6.19 -7.38
C TRP A 69 -1.66 -7.67 -7.31
N ALA A 70 -2.23 -8.40 -6.35
CA ALA A 70 -2.06 -9.83 -6.24
C ALA A 70 -3.37 -10.50 -5.78
N PRO A 71 -3.63 -11.77 -6.14
CA PRO A 71 -4.88 -12.44 -5.83
C PRO A 71 -5.07 -12.68 -4.33
N HIS A 72 -6.34 -12.69 -3.90
CA HIS A 72 -6.73 -12.99 -2.52
C HIS A 72 -8.14 -13.60 -2.51
N PRO A 73 -8.47 -14.54 -1.60
CA PRO A 73 -9.79 -15.20 -1.57
C PRO A 73 -10.92 -14.28 -1.08
N LYS A 74 -10.57 -13.14 -0.52
CA LYS A 74 -11.51 -12.10 -0.08
C LYS A 74 -11.16 -10.78 -0.71
N SER A 75 -12.16 -9.95 -0.90
CA SER A 75 -11.97 -8.55 -1.26
C SER A 75 -11.36 -7.79 -0.09
N LEU A 76 -10.30 -7.03 -0.33
CA LEU A 76 -9.64 -6.25 0.72
C LEU A 76 -9.84 -4.74 0.47
N PRO A 77 -9.79 -3.91 1.55
CA PRO A 77 -9.89 -2.46 1.42
C PRO A 77 -8.79 -1.86 0.53
N GLN A 78 -9.10 -0.70 -0.03
CA GLN A 78 -8.18 0.07 -0.86
C GLN A 78 -7.28 1.02 -0.04
N ALA A 79 -7.45 1.07 1.28
CA ALA A 79 -6.78 2.01 2.16
C ALA A 79 -5.25 1.97 2.05
N VAL A 80 -4.67 0.78 2.02
CA VAL A 80 -3.20 0.60 1.90
C VAL A 80 -2.70 1.04 0.53
N PRO A 81 -3.21 0.49 -0.60
CA PRO A 81 -2.70 0.89 -1.92
C PRO A 81 -2.98 2.35 -2.25
N ASN A 82 -4.10 2.93 -1.81
CA ASN A 82 -4.37 4.37 -1.97
C ASN A 82 -3.29 5.21 -1.28
N SER A 83 -3.04 4.96 0.00
CA SER A 83 -2.03 5.73 0.74
C SER A 83 -0.62 5.49 0.22
N PHE A 84 -0.27 4.26 -0.15
CA PHE A 84 1.02 3.97 -0.75
C PHE A 84 1.22 4.79 -2.03
N ALA A 85 0.25 4.75 -2.95
CA ALA A 85 0.35 5.48 -4.21
C ALA A 85 0.50 6.99 -3.98
N GLU A 86 -0.35 7.58 -3.14
CA GLU A 86 -0.32 9.01 -2.84
C GLU A 86 1.03 9.44 -2.24
N TRP A 87 1.56 8.70 -1.27
CA TRP A 87 2.79 9.07 -0.57
C TRP A 87 4.03 8.90 -1.45
N ILE A 88 4.11 7.83 -2.25
CA ILE A 88 5.24 7.60 -3.16
C ILE A 88 5.29 8.68 -4.24
N VAL A 89 4.15 9.02 -4.85
CA VAL A 89 4.08 10.09 -5.85
C VAL A 89 4.43 11.45 -5.22
N ALA A 90 3.89 11.75 -4.03
CA ALA A 90 4.20 13.00 -3.32
C ALA A 90 5.68 13.13 -2.94
N SER A 91 6.38 12.01 -2.79
CA SER A 91 7.84 11.98 -2.52
C SER A 91 8.69 12.17 -3.79
N GLY A 92 8.07 12.28 -4.95
CA GLY A 92 8.75 12.53 -6.24
C GLY A 92 9.38 11.30 -6.86
N TYR A 93 9.01 10.09 -6.41
CA TYR A 93 9.47 8.84 -7.00
C TYR A 93 8.61 8.41 -8.19
N GLU A 94 9.23 7.68 -9.13
CA GLU A 94 8.49 7.01 -10.19
C GLU A 94 7.69 5.86 -9.60
N LEU A 95 6.37 5.93 -9.69
CA LEU A 95 5.47 4.87 -9.30
C LEU A 95 4.76 4.27 -10.51
N VAL A 96 4.84 2.96 -10.65
CA VAL A 96 4.01 2.17 -11.55
C VAL A 96 3.02 1.38 -10.71
N VAL A 97 1.72 1.54 -11.00
CA VAL A 97 0.66 0.72 -10.40
C VAL A 97 0.20 -0.28 -11.46
N THR A 98 0.29 -1.57 -11.13
CA THR A 98 -0.12 -2.63 -12.06
C THR A 98 -1.17 -3.53 -11.44
N HIS A 99 -2.21 -3.81 -12.23
CA HIS A 99 -3.37 -4.60 -11.80
C HIS A 99 -4.15 -5.12 -13.01
N PRO A 100 -4.96 -6.20 -12.86
CA PRO A 100 -5.89 -6.61 -13.89
C PRO A 100 -6.94 -5.52 -14.15
N HIS A 101 -7.48 -5.49 -15.37
CA HIS A 101 -8.63 -4.62 -15.68
C HIS A 101 -9.76 -4.82 -14.68
N GLY A 102 -10.37 -3.72 -14.26
CA GLY A 102 -11.45 -3.69 -13.28
C GLY A 102 -10.98 -3.55 -11.82
N TYR A 103 -9.67 -3.50 -11.58
CA TYR A 103 -9.08 -3.22 -10.26
C TYR A 103 -8.42 -1.85 -10.17
N GLU A 104 -8.83 -0.93 -11.01
CA GLU A 104 -8.42 0.47 -10.91
C GLU A 104 -8.69 0.99 -9.49
N LEU A 105 -7.77 1.77 -8.95
CA LEU A 105 -7.99 2.57 -7.73
C LEU A 105 -8.70 3.88 -8.11
N ASP A 106 -9.22 4.59 -7.12
CA ASP A 106 -9.73 5.93 -7.33
C ASP A 106 -8.62 6.83 -7.90
N PRO A 107 -8.87 7.52 -9.04
CA PRO A 107 -7.88 8.37 -9.69
C PRO A 107 -7.30 9.47 -8.79
N GLN A 108 -8.00 9.90 -7.74
CA GLN A 108 -7.48 10.89 -6.81
C GLN A 108 -6.20 10.43 -6.11
N PHE A 109 -6.05 9.12 -5.83
CA PHE A 109 -4.90 8.55 -5.15
C PHE A 109 -3.77 8.13 -6.11
N THR A 110 -4.08 7.88 -7.38
CA THR A 110 -3.10 7.44 -8.37
C THR A 110 -2.63 8.55 -9.31
N LYS A 111 -3.06 9.79 -9.07
CA LYS A 111 -2.66 10.95 -9.87
C LYS A 111 -1.13 11.13 -9.81
N GLY A 112 -0.49 11.00 -10.97
CA GLY A 112 0.97 11.08 -11.10
C GLY A 112 1.68 9.72 -11.15
N ALA A 113 0.98 8.61 -10.86
CA ALA A 113 1.48 7.28 -11.10
C ALA A 113 1.21 6.83 -12.55
N ARG A 114 2.06 5.97 -13.09
CA ARG A 114 1.82 5.28 -14.35
C ARG A 114 1.02 4.01 -14.09
N ILE A 115 -0.05 3.81 -14.83
CA ILE A 115 -0.83 2.57 -14.78
C ILE A 115 -0.34 1.64 -15.88
N GLU A 116 -0.09 0.38 -15.53
CA GLU A 116 0.32 -0.67 -16.46
C GLU A 116 -0.52 -1.93 -16.20
N TYR A 117 -1.14 -2.49 -17.22
CA TYR A 117 -1.99 -3.67 -17.10
C TYR A 117 -1.23 -4.99 -17.35
N ASP A 118 -0.01 -4.90 -17.87
CA ASP A 118 0.91 -6.01 -18.01
C ASP A 118 1.88 -6.01 -16.82
N GLN A 119 1.73 -6.99 -15.93
CA GLN A 119 2.54 -7.06 -14.72
C GLN A 119 4.03 -7.23 -15.02
N ASP A 120 4.38 -8.03 -16.02
CA ASP A 120 5.77 -8.32 -16.34
C ASP A 120 6.46 -7.06 -16.87
N LYS A 121 5.79 -6.30 -17.75
CA LYS A 121 6.28 -4.99 -18.22
C LYS A 121 6.39 -3.97 -17.08
N ALA A 122 5.47 -4.00 -16.14
CA ALA A 122 5.55 -3.10 -14.98
C ALA A 122 6.80 -3.40 -14.16
N LEU A 123 7.10 -4.68 -13.94
CA LEU A 123 8.22 -5.15 -13.11
C LEU A 123 9.59 -4.94 -13.75
N GLU A 124 9.69 -4.83 -15.08
CA GLU A 124 10.98 -4.62 -15.75
C GLU A 124 11.76 -3.45 -15.15
N GLY A 125 12.96 -3.74 -14.66
CA GLY A 125 13.85 -2.74 -14.09
C GLY A 125 13.38 -2.07 -12.78
N ALA A 126 12.36 -2.61 -12.10
CA ALA A 126 11.94 -2.10 -10.80
C ALA A 126 13.03 -2.25 -9.73
N ASP A 127 13.13 -1.28 -8.83
CA ASP A 127 14.02 -1.32 -7.67
C ASP A 127 13.31 -1.75 -6.40
N PHE A 128 11.99 -1.51 -6.32
CA PHE A 128 11.11 -1.96 -5.24
C PHE A 128 9.83 -2.51 -5.82
N VAL A 129 9.36 -3.63 -5.26
CA VAL A 129 8.09 -4.28 -5.62
C VAL A 129 7.23 -4.38 -4.38
N TYR A 130 6.13 -3.65 -4.34
CA TYR A 130 5.13 -3.68 -3.28
C TYR A 130 3.93 -4.49 -3.75
N ALA A 131 3.74 -5.69 -3.20
CA ALA A 131 2.61 -6.54 -3.56
C ALA A 131 1.44 -6.33 -2.59
N LYS A 132 0.22 -6.18 -3.11
CA LYS A 132 -0.98 -6.02 -2.30
C LYS A 132 -2.23 -6.48 -3.03
N ASN A 133 -3.19 -7.06 -2.31
CA ASN A 133 -4.55 -7.22 -2.82
C ASN A 133 -5.40 -6.00 -2.47
N TRP A 134 -6.28 -5.62 -3.35
CA TRP A 134 -7.34 -4.64 -3.12
C TRP A 134 -8.57 -4.93 -3.95
N SER A 135 -9.73 -4.43 -3.52
CA SER A 135 -11.00 -4.56 -4.24
C SER A 135 -11.08 -3.60 -5.41
N ALA A 136 -11.96 -3.92 -6.36
CA ALA A 136 -12.34 -2.98 -7.41
C ALA A 136 -12.94 -1.70 -6.82
N TYR A 137 -12.61 -0.55 -7.41
CA TYR A 137 -13.19 0.75 -7.05
C TYR A 137 -14.53 1.00 -7.70
N ALA A 138 -14.67 0.58 -8.97
CA ALA A 138 -15.84 0.90 -9.76
C ALA A 138 -17.06 0.04 -9.39
N ASP A 139 -18.26 0.66 -9.40
CA ASP A 139 -19.52 -0.05 -9.36
C ASP A 139 -19.75 -0.82 -10.70
N PRO A 140 -20.40 -1.99 -10.67
CA PRO A 140 -21.02 -2.68 -9.52
C PRO A 140 -20.06 -3.62 -8.78
N ASN A 141 -18.76 -3.57 -9.03
CA ASN A 141 -17.76 -4.54 -8.57
C ASN A 141 -17.12 -4.17 -7.23
N TYR A 142 -17.43 -3.00 -6.68
CA TYR A 142 -16.92 -2.56 -5.40
C TYR A 142 -17.12 -3.62 -4.30
N GLY A 143 -16.05 -3.95 -3.61
CA GLY A 143 -16.07 -4.95 -2.54
C GLY A 143 -16.19 -6.41 -3.00
N LYS A 144 -16.18 -6.70 -4.31
CA LYS A 144 -16.26 -8.05 -4.84
C LYS A 144 -14.89 -8.59 -5.26
N VAL A 145 -14.75 -9.91 -5.22
CA VAL A 145 -13.64 -10.61 -5.85
C VAL A 145 -14.06 -10.91 -7.29
N ILE A 146 -13.50 -10.19 -8.25
CA ILE A 146 -13.82 -10.34 -9.69
C ILE A 146 -12.71 -11.03 -10.48
N ASN A 147 -11.55 -11.24 -9.87
CA ASN A 147 -10.42 -11.95 -10.44
C ASN A 147 -9.70 -12.74 -9.35
N SER A 148 -9.32 -13.97 -9.65
CA SER A 148 -8.53 -14.85 -8.77
C SER A 148 -7.35 -15.47 -9.51
N ASP A 149 -6.94 -14.86 -10.63
CA ASP A 149 -5.85 -15.35 -11.48
C ASP A 149 -4.51 -15.34 -10.71
N ARG A 150 -3.99 -16.53 -10.54
CA ARG A 150 -2.72 -16.78 -9.85
C ARG A 150 -1.49 -16.38 -10.64
N SER A 151 -1.63 -16.08 -11.93
CA SER A 151 -0.52 -15.52 -12.71
C SER A 151 -0.03 -14.16 -12.16
N TRP A 152 -0.85 -13.48 -11.35
CA TRP A 152 -0.49 -12.25 -10.65
C TRP A 152 0.25 -12.46 -9.33
N THR A 153 0.49 -13.71 -8.91
CA THR A 153 1.34 -14.01 -7.74
C THR A 153 2.76 -13.56 -8.02
N VAL A 154 3.38 -12.81 -7.11
CA VAL A 154 4.79 -12.43 -7.25
C VAL A 154 5.66 -13.66 -6.99
N SER A 155 6.35 -14.12 -8.00
CA SER A 155 7.22 -15.30 -7.98
C SER A 155 8.68 -14.92 -8.24
N THR A 156 9.58 -15.88 -8.11
CA THR A 156 11.01 -15.72 -8.41
C THR A 156 11.24 -15.31 -9.86
N GLU A 157 10.47 -15.89 -10.81
CA GLU A 157 10.56 -15.55 -12.22
C GLU A 157 10.19 -14.08 -12.47
N LYS A 158 9.17 -13.59 -11.77
CA LYS A 158 8.76 -12.17 -11.85
C LYS A 158 9.78 -11.24 -11.19
N MET A 159 10.34 -11.63 -10.06
CA MET A 159 11.41 -10.85 -9.42
C MET A 159 12.68 -10.82 -10.29
N ALA A 160 12.94 -11.84 -11.12
CA ALA A 160 14.05 -11.84 -12.05
C ALA A 160 13.94 -10.80 -13.18
N LEU A 161 12.74 -10.27 -13.47
CA LEU A 161 12.53 -9.17 -14.43
C LEU A 161 12.99 -7.81 -13.89
N THR A 162 13.13 -7.70 -12.58
CA THR A 162 13.43 -6.45 -11.89
C THR A 162 14.93 -6.12 -11.89
N ASN A 163 15.27 -4.92 -11.45
CA ASN A 163 16.65 -4.55 -11.15
C ASN A 163 17.06 -5.06 -9.76
N ASN A 164 17.01 -6.38 -9.53
CA ASN A 164 17.25 -6.99 -8.22
C ASN A 164 16.45 -6.26 -7.12
N ALA A 165 15.14 -6.13 -7.33
CA ALA A 165 14.26 -5.33 -6.48
C ALA A 165 14.14 -5.88 -5.07
N TYR A 166 13.97 -4.98 -4.10
CA TYR A 166 13.47 -5.36 -2.79
C TYR A 166 11.97 -5.64 -2.84
N PHE A 167 11.54 -6.75 -2.22
CA PHE A 167 10.14 -7.13 -2.08
C PHE A 167 9.55 -6.57 -0.78
N MET A 168 8.38 -5.95 -0.86
CA MET A 168 7.64 -5.32 0.23
C MET A 168 6.20 -5.82 0.32
N HIS A 169 5.67 -5.86 1.53
CA HIS A 169 4.26 -6.13 1.83
C HIS A 169 3.93 -5.75 3.29
N CYS A 170 2.86 -5.00 3.50
CA CYS A 170 2.46 -4.47 4.82
C CYS A 170 2.08 -5.52 5.89
N LEU A 171 2.14 -6.81 5.58
CA LEU A 171 1.73 -7.91 6.45
C LEU A 171 0.32 -7.73 7.09
N PRO A 172 -0.39 -8.83 7.45
CA PRO A 172 -0.04 -10.22 7.14
C PRO A 172 -0.17 -10.56 5.65
N VAL A 173 0.62 -11.50 5.15
CA VAL A 173 0.63 -11.93 3.76
C VAL A 173 0.11 -13.37 3.59
N ARG A 174 -0.58 -13.65 2.48
CA ARG A 174 -0.91 -15.01 2.08
C ARG A 174 0.18 -15.55 1.18
N ARG A 175 1.01 -16.42 1.76
CA ARG A 175 2.09 -17.13 1.07
C ARG A 175 1.50 -18.03 -0.03
N ASN A 176 2.24 -18.15 -1.13
CA ASN A 176 1.87 -18.92 -2.31
C ASN A 176 0.54 -18.49 -2.96
N MET A 177 0.12 -17.26 -2.67
CA MET A 177 -1.01 -16.60 -3.29
C MET A 177 -0.69 -15.15 -3.69
N ILE A 178 -0.25 -14.33 -2.75
CA ILE A 178 0.23 -12.96 -3.04
C ILE A 178 1.69 -13.03 -3.53
N VAL A 179 2.48 -13.81 -2.86
CA VAL A 179 3.92 -14.00 -3.10
C VAL A 179 4.29 -15.44 -2.81
N THR A 180 5.26 -15.99 -3.55
CA THR A 180 5.78 -17.35 -3.28
C THR A 180 6.69 -17.39 -2.05
N ASP A 181 6.84 -18.57 -1.46
CA ASP A 181 7.72 -18.78 -0.31
C ASP A 181 9.16 -18.38 -0.62
N ASP A 182 9.65 -18.72 -1.80
CA ASP A 182 11.03 -18.43 -2.23
C ASP A 182 11.32 -16.93 -2.29
N VAL A 183 10.35 -16.10 -2.65
CA VAL A 183 10.49 -14.66 -2.70
C VAL A 183 10.43 -14.05 -1.29
N ILE A 184 9.44 -14.42 -0.48
CA ILE A 184 9.27 -13.81 0.85
C ILE A 184 10.37 -14.19 1.83
N GLU A 185 11.01 -15.36 1.65
CA GLU A 185 12.15 -15.81 2.47
C GLU A 185 13.51 -15.43 1.85
N SER A 186 13.50 -14.76 0.70
CA SER A 186 14.74 -14.34 0.04
C SER A 186 15.43 -13.18 0.77
N PRO A 187 16.73 -12.97 0.54
CA PRO A 187 17.45 -11.79 1.04
C PRO A 187 16.91 -10.45 0.52
N GLN A 188 16.18 -10.46 -0.59
CA GLN A 188 15.51 -9.28 -1.14
C GLN A 188 14.20 -8.93 -0.43
N SER A 189 13.66 -9.82 0.41
CA SER A 189 12.44 -9.54 1.17
C SER A 189 12.75 -8.62 2.36
N ILE A 190 12.16 -7.44 2.36
CA ILE A 190 12.32 -6.45 3.43
C ILE A 190 11.04 -6.23 4.22
N VAL A 191 10.13 -7.20 4.21
CA VAL A 191 8.83 -7.13 4.90
C VAL A 191 8.96 -6.99 6.43
N ILE A 192 10.03 -7.54 7.04
CA ILE A 192 10.25 -7.43 8.49
C ILE A 192 10.78 -6.04 8.87
N PRO A 193 11.81 -5.49 8.23
CA PRO A 193 12.17 -4.07 8.42
C PRO A 193 11.00 -3.10 8.17
N GLU A 194 10.22 -3.33 7.11
CA GLU A 194 9.01 -2.55 6.81
C GLU A 194 8.01 -2.59 7.98
N ALA A 195 7.75 -3.78 8.53
CA ALA A 195 6.87 -3.93 9.69
C ALA A 195 7.43 -3.23 10.94
N ALA A 196 8.74 -3.27 11.17
CA ALA A 196 9.39 -2.57 12.29
C ALA A 196 9.25 -1.05 12.18
N ASN A 197 9.34 -0.49 10.97
CA ASN A 197 9.17 0.94 10.72
C ASN A 197 7.75 1.47 11.03
N ARG A 198 6.76 0.57 11.25
CA ARG A 198 5.43 0.96 11.76
C ARG A 198 5.49 1.56 13.16
N GLU A 199 6.39 1.07 14.00
CA GLU A 199 6.61 1.66 15.32
C GLU A 199 7.14 3.08 15.20
N ILE A 200 8.15 3.29 14.38
CA ILE A 200 8.77 4.60 14.16
C ILE A 200 7.73 5.59 13.57
N SER A 201 6.97 5.18 12.55
CA SER A 201 5.95 6.03 11.94
C SER A 201 4.89 6.49 12.96
N CYS A 202 4.45 5.59 13.83
CA CYS A 202 3.48 5.89 14.89
C CYS A 202 4.06 6.86 15.93
N GLN A 203 5.29 6.64 16.40
CA GLN A 203 5.96 7.49 17.37
C GLN A 203 6.14 8.92 16.85
N VAL A 204 6.58 9.08 15.60
CA VAL A 204 6.78 10.40 14.99
C VAL A 204 5.48 11.17 14.91
N VAL A 205 4.39 10.54 14.42
CA VAL A 205 3.10 11.19 14.30
C VAL A 205 2.53 11.56 15.67
N LEU A 206 2.60 10.64 16.65
CA LEU A 206 2.13 10.90 18.01
C LEU A 206 2.91 12.06 18.66
N LYS A 207 4.23 12.09 18.51
CA LYS A 207 5.07 13.19 19.00
C LYS A 207 4.63 14.53 18.41
N ARG A 208 4.45 14.60 17.08
CA ARG A 208 4.00 15.82 16.40
C ARG A 208 2.62 16.29 16.87
N MET A 209 1.69 15.35 17.08
CA MET A 209 0.37 15.68 17.60
C MET A 209 0.45 16.26 19.03
N LEU A 210 1.28 15.69 19.90
CA LEU A 210 1.48 16.20 21.28
C LEU A 210 2.15 17.58 21.30
N GLU A 211 3.17 17.79 20.47
CA GLU A 211 3.82 19.10 20.29
C GLU A 211 2.80 20.16 19.86
N ALA A 212 1.95 19.85 18.87
CA ALA A 212 0.91 20.78 18.40
C ALA A 212 -0.19 21.06 19.45
N LEU A 213 -0.44 20.17 20.39
CA LEU A 213 -1.38 20.40 21.50
C LEU A 213 -0.79 21.32 22.56
N ASN A 214 0.51 21.22 22.83
CA ASN A 214 1.19 22.01 23.85
C ASN A 214 1.53 23.45 23.36
N SER A 215 1.41 23.69 22.05
CA SER A 215 1.65 25.00 21.43
C SER A 215 0.40 25.90 21.37
N LYS A 216 -0.74 25.41 21.86
CA LYS A 216 -2.01 26.13 22.01
C LYS A 216 -2.27 26.49 23.45
#